data_1e4ef4875e126ebbca5368b965389200
#
_entry.id   1e4ef4875e126ebbca5368b965389200
#
_cell.length_a   1.000
_cell.length_b   1.000
_cell.length_c   1.000
_cell.angle_alpha   90.00
_cell.angle_beta   90.00
_cell.angle_gamma   90.00
#
_symmetry.space_group_name_H-M   'P 1'
#
loop_
_entity.id
_entity.type
_entity.pdbx_description
1 polymer ?
#
loop_
_entity_poly.entity_id
_entity_poly.type
_entity_poly.pdbx_seq_one_letter_code
_entity_poly.pdbx_strand_id
1 'polypeptide(L)'
;MGLGAAMLPANIYARNIAVDMPWYNGDTAIKKQLADAALNTAKSKGASYADVRIGRYLNQSIITRENKVQNIANTESYGMGIRVIANGSWGFASTDVLTKDNIAKTAALAVAIAKENARLLAEPVQLAPQKGYGEVEWNTPVIKNAFDVPIKEKVDLLLGVNAAALQAGANFINSSLFVVNEQKYFASTEGSYINQDIHRLWPTFTVTKLDNASGKFETRNALSAPVGMGYEYLIPDAREEVSGITTIYKKRYNMLEDAKLATAQATAKLTARPVEPGKYDIILDPTNLFLTIHESVGHPTELDRVLGYEANFAGTSFLTLDKWQSKKFNFGSSIVNFTADKTQPGSLGATGYDDEGVQCGQWDLIKDGILVNYQTIRDQAHILGLSQSQGCCYADSWHTVQFQRMPNVSLQPGKAALSVADMISNIEKGLYFFGRNSYSIDQQRYNFQFSGQLCYEIKNGKITGLVKDAAYQANTQEFWNACTAIADENDYRMGSSFFDGKGQPSQVSAVSHGCSTSRFNGINILNTGRKI
;
A
#
# COMPACT_ATOMS: atom_id res chain seq x y z
N MET A 1 -18.46 0.48 17.70
CA MET A 1 -18.84 -0.79 17.05
C MET A 1 -17.60 -1.27 16.34
N GLY A 2 -17.04 -2.40 16.78
CA GLY A 2 -15.79 -2.93 16.22
C GLY A 2 -16.00 -3.45 14.82
N LEU A 3 -15.29 -2.88 13.85
CA LEU A 3 -15.08 -3.49 12.55
C LEU A 3 -14.11 -4.66 12.75
N GLY A 4 -14.69 -5.86 12.95
CA GLY A 4 -13.94 -7.09 12.82
C GLY A 4 -13.40 -7.16 11.40
N ALA A 5 -12.09 -7.28 11.26
CA ALA A 5 -11.49 -7.74 10.03
C ALA A 5 -12.14 -9.08 9.70
N ALA A 6 -12.95 -9.11 8.63
CA ALA A 6 -13.46 -10.35 8.08
C ALA A 6 -12.25 -11.11 7.54
N MET A 7 -11.69 -12.00 8.35
CA MET A 7 -10.86 -13.08 7.87
C MET A 7 -11.80 -13.97 7.05
N LEU A 8 -11.70 -13.89 5.74
CA LEU A 8 -12.28 -14.91 4.86
C LEU A 8 -11.65 -16.26 5.27
N PRO A 9 -12.45 -17.31 5.48
CA PRO A 9 -11.89 -18.63 5.72
C PRO A 9 -11.20 -19.09 4.45
N ALA A 10 -9.88 -19.04 4.42
CA ALA A 10 -9.07 -19.74 3.45
C ALA A 10 -9.18 -21.25 3.78
N ASN A 11 -10.27 -21.87 3.40
CA ASN A 11 -10.32 -23.31 3.24
C ASN A 11 -9.57 -23.68 1.96
N ILE A 12 -8.27 -23.45 1.97
CA ILE A 12 -7.36 -24.06 1.02
C ILE A 12 -6.94 -25.37 1.66
N TYR A 13 -7.43 -26.47 1.12
CA TYR A 13 -6.89 -27.79 1.39
C TYR A 13 -5.38 -27.74 1.10
N ALA A 14 -4.57 -27.65 2.15
CA ALA A 14 -3.15 -27.92 2.07
C ALA A 14 -3.00 -29.40 1.72
N ARG A 15 -2.98 -29.71 0.44
CA ARG A 15 -2.42 -30.98 -0.01
C ARG A 15 -0.93 -30.91 0.29
N ASN A 16 -0.49 -31.67 1.30
CA ASN A 16 0.89 -32.05 1.44
C ASN A 16 1.29 -32.90 0.22
N ILE A 17 1.61 -32.28 -0.88
CA ILE A 17 2.28 -32.88 -2.01
C ILE A 17 3.73 -32.43 -1.91
N ALA A 18 4.54 -33.14 -1.14
CA ALA A 18 5.97 -33.16 -1.36
C ALA A 18 6.21 -33.88 -2.70
N VAL A 19 5.99 -33.18 -3.80
CA VAL A 19 6.43 -33.60 -5.11
C VAL A 19 7.72 -32.85 -5.37
N ASP A 20 8.81 -33.57 -5.59
CA ASP A 20 10.03 -33.05 -6.20
C ASP A 20 9.69 -32.49 -7.57
N MET A 21 9.26 -31.24 -7.61
CA MET A 21 8.93 -30.55 -8.85
C MET A 21 10.14 -29.70 -9.25
N PRO A 22 10.83 -30.03 -10.37
CA PRO A 22 12.08 -29.36 -10.77
C PRO A 22 11.98 -27.83 -10.91
N TRP A 23 10.79 -27.32 -11.24
CA TRP A 23 10.51 -25.89 -11.39
C TRP A 23 10.36 -25.12 -10.06
N TYR A 24 10.34 -25.83 -8.95
CA TYR A 24 10.31 -25.26 -7.59
C TYR A 24 11.63 -24.55 -7.22
N ASN A 25 12.71 -24.89 -7.91
CA ASN A 25 14.06 -24.41 -7.62
C ASN A 25 14.42 -23.10 -8.35
N GLY A 26 13.44 -22.31 -8.82
CA GLY A 26 13.73 -21.02 -9.43
C GLY A 26 14.27 -21.08 -10.86
N ASP A 27 14.22 -22.24 -11.52
CA ASP A 27 14.72 -22.41 -12.88
C ASP A 27 13.87 -21.61 -13.90
N THR A 28 14.44 -20.48 -14.34
CA THR A 28 13.80 -19.59 -15.33
C THR A 28 13.63 -20.27 -16.68
N ALA A 29 14.48 -21.24 -17.03
CA ALA A 29 14.37 -21.99 -18.29
C ALA A 29 13.13 -22.88 -18.31
N ILE A 30 12.78 -23.48 -17.19
CA ILE A 30 11.54 -24.27 -17.05
C ILE A 30 10.31 -23.36 -17.08
N LYS A 31 10.33 -22.24 -16.35
CA LYS A 31 9.24 -21.24 -16.40
C LYS A 31 9.01 -20.77 -17.83
N LYS A 32 10.09 -20.51 -18.58
CA LYS A 32 10.01 -20.12 -20.00
C LYS A 32 9.35 -21.20 -20.85
N GLN A 33 9.76 -22.45 -20.72
CA GLN A 33 9.17 -23.57 -21.47
C GLN A 33 7.66 -23.72 -21.20
N LEU A 34 7.22 -23.54 -19.96
CA LEU A 34 5.81 -23.61 -19.58
C LEU A 34 5.03 -22.42 -20.15
N ALA A 35 5.61 -21.22 -20.08
CA ALA A 35 5.02 -20.02 -20.63
C ALA A 35 4.91 -20.12 -22.17
N ASP A 36 5.95 -20.57 -22.86
CA ASP A 36 5.95 -20.78 -24.32
C ASP A 36 4.86 -21.78 -24.73
N ALA A 37 4.65 -22.86 -23.98
CA ALA A 37 3.59 -23.83 -24.23
C ALA A 37 2.19 -23.16 -24.17
N ALA A 38 1.96 -22.30 -23.18
CA ALA A 38 0.71 -21.55 -23.04
C ALA A 38 0.52 -20.53 -24.18
N LEU A 39 1.55 -19.71 -24.43
CA LEU A 39 1.49 -18.66 -25.46
C LEU A 39 1.29 -19.24 -26.87
N ASN A 40 2.03 -20.30 -27.22
CA ASN A 40 1.89 -20.99 -28.51
C ASN A 40 0.50 -21.61 -28.67
N THR A 41 -0.05 -22.20 -27.60
CA THR A 41 -1.41 -22.75 -27.63
C THR A 41 -2.45 -21.64 -27.82
N ALA A 42 -2.36 -20.55 -27.05
CA ALA A 42 -3.26 -19.41 -27.18
C ALA A 42 -3.26 -18.85 -28.61
N LYS A 43 -2.07 -18.65 -29.19
CA LYS A 43 -1.88 -18.19 -30.57
C LYS A 43 -2.50 -19.16 -31.58
N SER A 44 -2.24 -20.46 -31.46
CA SER A 44 -2.79 -21.50 -32.36
C SER A 44 -4.31 -21.60 -32.30
N LYS A 45 -4.94 -21.21 -31.18
CA LYS A 45 -6.40 -21.16 -30.96
C LYS A 45 -7.02 -19.83 -31.40
N GLY A 46 -6.22 -18.87 -31.89
CA GLY A 46 -6.69 -17.61 -32.48
C GLY A 46 -6.68 -16.41 -31.53
N ALA A 47 -5.87 -16.43 -30.48
CA ALA A 47 -5.59 -15.23 -29.70
C ALA A 47 -4.75 -14.26 -30.51
N SER A 48 -5.14 -12.98 -30.52
CA SER A 48 -4.35 -11.87 -31.08
C SER A 48 -3.25 -11.38 -30.12
N TYR A 49 -3.48 -11.57 -28.80
CA TYR A 49 -2.55 -11.29 -27.72
C TYR A 49 -2.69 -12.36 -26.65
N ALA A 50 -1.60 -12.70 -26.00
CA ALA A 50 -1.63 -13.52 -24.79
C ALA A 50 -0.49 -13.11 -23.85
N ASP A 51 -0.77 -13.15 -22.54
CA ASP A 51 0.21 -13.09 -21.49
C ASP A 51 0.03 -14.24 -20.47
N VAL A 52 1.12 -14.55 -19.79
CA VAL A 52 1.19 -15.62 -18.79
C VAL A 52 1.87 -15.08 -17.55
N ARG A 53 1.30 -15.35 -16.39
CA ARG A 53 1.93 -15.10 -15.10
C ARG A 53 2.08 -16.41 -14.34
N ILE A 54 3.32 -16.81 -14.08
CA ILE A 54 3.62 -17.91 -13.15
C ILE A 54 4.00 -17.26 -11.83
N GLY A 55 3.25 -17.55 -10.77
CA GLY A 55 3.43 -16.92 -9.48
C GLY A 55 3.67 -17.93 -8.36
N ARG A 56 4.65 -17.65 -7.51
CA ARG A 56 4.86 -18.30 -6.22
C ARG A 56 4.76 -17.26 -5.12
N TYR A 57 3.86 -17.48 -4.18
CA TYR A 57 3.59 -16.54 -3.10
C TYR A 57 3.85 -17.20 -1.75
N LEU A 58 4.86 -16.74 -1.05
CA LEU A 58 5.24 -17.20 0.28
C LEU A 58 4.81 -16.18 1.30
N ASN A 59 4.08 -16.61 2.34
CA ASN A 59 3.71 -15.75 3.45
C ASN A 59 4.13 -16.41 4.76
N GLN A 60 4.69 -15.63 5.67
CA GLN A 60 4.96 -16.03 7.03
C GLN A 60 4.33 -15.02 7.99
N SER A 61 3.56 -15.50 8.96
CA SER A 61 2.97 -14.69 10.01
C SER A 61 3.36 -15.26 11.37
N ILE A 62 3.91 -14.41 12.24
CA ILE A 62 4.24 -14.73 13.63
C ILE A 62 3.48 -13.74 14.51
N ILE A 63 2.68 -14.25 15.43
CA ILE A 63 1.85 -13.43 16.35
C ILE A 63 2.17 -13.85 17.77
N THR A 64 2.46 -12.87 18.61
CA THR A 64 2.69 -13.05 20.05
C THR A 64 1.74 -12.17 20.85
N ARG A 65 1.48 -12.59 22.10
CA ARG A 65 0.71 -11.84 23.06
C ARG A 65 1.34 -11.98 24.42
N GLU A 66 1.60 -10.86 25.10
CA GLU A 66 2.37 -10.80 26.35
C GLU A 66 3.65 -11.67 26.25
N ASN A 67 3.75 -12.73 27.04
CA ASN A 67 4.90 -13.64 27.07
C ASN A 67 4.69 -14.95 26.29
N LYS A 68 3.71 -15.02 25.37
CA LYS A 68 3.34 -16.24 24.66
C LYS A 68 3.28 -16.04 23.16
N VAL A 69 3.71 -17.06 22.43
CA VAL A 69 3.41 -17.19 21.01
C VAL A 69 1.95 -17.60 20.85
N GLN A 70 1.21 -16.86 20.04
CA GLN A 70 -0.20 -17.15 19.73
C GLN A 70 -0.33 -17.99 18.45
N ASN A 71 0.44 -17.61 17.42
CA ASN A 71 0.38 -18.28 16.14
C ASN A 71 1.69 -18.14 15.36
N ILE A 72 2.04 -19.19 14.63
CA ILE A 72 3.07 -19.19 13.59
C ILE A 72 2.45 -19.88 12.38
N ALA A 73 2.32 -19.17 11.28
CA ALA A 73 1.80 -19.70 10.04
C ALA A 73 2.77 -19.44 8.88
N ASN A 74 3.02 -20.48 8.09
CA ASN A 74 3.69 -20.38 6.80
C ASN A 74 2.73 -20.89 5.74
N THR A 75 2.48 -20.10 4.71
CA THR A 75 1.63 -20.48 3.59
C THR A 75 2.38 -20.31 2.29
N GLU A 76 2.07 -21.15 1.34
CA GLU A 76 2.60 -21.08 0.00
C GLU A 76 1.47 -21.31 -1.01
N SER A 77 1.49 -20.55 -2.10
CA SER A 77 0.63 -20.73 -3.25
C SER A 77 1.46 -20.67 -4.52
N TYR A 78 1.19 -21.57 -5.47
CA TYR A 78 1.93 -21.65 -6.73
C TYR A 78 0.99 -22.02 -7.88
N GLY A 79 1.17 -21.37 -9.05
CA GLY A 79 0.37 -21.67 -10.22
C GLY A 79 0.62 -20.70 -11.38
N MET A 80 -0.23 -20.81 -12.40
CA MET A 80 -0.17 -20.05 -13.63
C MET A 80 -1.53 -19.45 -13.97
N GLY A 81 -1.57 -18.15 -14.26
CA GLY A 81 -2.66 -17.45 -14.89
C GLY A 81 -2.34 -17.17 -16.37
N ILE A 82 -3.29 -17.38 -17.24
CA ILE A 82 -3.19 -17.15 -18.70
C ILE A 82 -4.29 -16.19 -19.10
N ARG A 83 -3.91 -15.01 -19.61
CA ARG A 83 -4.84 -13.99 -20.11
C ARG A 83 -4.65 -13.82 -21.62
N VAL A 84 -5.73 -13.69 -22.34
CA VAL A 84 -5.69 -13.59 -23.81
C VAL A 84 -6.68 -12.54 -24.31
N ILE A 85 -6.40 -12.01 -25.52
CA ILE A 85 -7.38 -11.30 -26.33
C ILE A 85 -7.70 -12.17 -27.54
N ALA A 86 -8.99 -12.48 -27.74
CA ALA A 86 -9.51 -13.12 -28.95
C ALA A 86 -10.82 -12.45 -29.36
N ASN A 87 -10.99 -12.20 -30.66
CA ASN A 87 -12.14 -11.45 -31.20
C ASN A 87 -12.35 -10.08 -30.52
N GLY A 88 -11.26 -9.42 -30.08
CA GLY A 88 -11.29 -8.12 -29.42
C GLY A 88 -11.66 -8.15 -27.92
N SER A 89 -11.88 -9.31 -27.32
CA SER A 89 -12.31 -9.43 -25.92
C SER A 89 -11.30 -10.17 -25.05
N TRP A 90 -11.28 -9.87 -23.75
CA TRP A 90 -10.48 -10.55 -22.77
C TRP A 90 -11.05 -11.92 -22.38
N GLY A 91 -10.16 -12.89 -22.18
CA GLY A 91 -10.42 -14.16 -21.52
C GLY A 91 -9.29 -14.52 -20.58
N PHE A 92 -9.62 -15.19 -19.49
CA PHE A 92 -8.68 -15.60 -18.47
C PHE A 92 -9.00 -17.02 -17.98
N ALA A 93 -7.97 -17.81 -17.76
CA ALA A 93 -8.04 -19.09 -17.06
C ALA A 93 -6.74 -19.34 -16.30
N SER A 94 -6.80 -20.13 -15.23
CA SER A 94 -5.66 -20.39 -14.36
C SER A 94 -5.59 -21.85 -13.93
N THR A 95 -4.39 -22.30 -13.53
CA THR A 95 -4.14 -23.66 -13.05
C THR A 95 -2.95 -23.72 -12.09
N ASP A 96 -3.03 -24.60 -11.10
CA ASP A 96 -1.93 -25.02 -10.23
C ASP A 96 -1.26 -26.34 -10.71
N VAL A 97 -1.78 -26.96 -11.77
CA VAL A 97 -1.23 -28.18 -12.36
C VAL A 97 -0.38 -27.83 -13.58
N LEU A 98 0.92 -27.63 -13.36
CA LEU A 98 1.85 -27.11 -14.36
C LEU A 98 2.46 -28.21 -15.26
N THR A 99 1.63 -29.04 -15.86
CA THR A 99 2.00 -29.95 -16.96
C THR A 99 1.71 -29.32 -18.32
N LYS A 100 2.48 -29.63 -19.34
CA LYS A 100 2.29 -29.07 -20.70
C LYS A 100 0.88 -29.31 -21.23
N ASP A 101 0.31 -30.49 -20.99
CA ASP A 101 -1.05 -30.84 -21.43
C ASP A 101 -2.12 -30.01 -20.72
N ASN A 102 -1.99 -29.83 -19.40
CA ASN A 102 -2.97 -29.06 -18.64
C ASN A 102 -2.85 -27.55 -18.94
N ILE A 103 -1.64 -27.06 -19.11
CA ILE A 103 -1.38 -25.68 -19.54
C ILE A 103 -2.00 -25.41 -20.91
N ALA A 104 -1.85 -26.32 -21.88
CA ALA A 104 -2.50 -26.21 -23.18
C ALA A 104 -4.03 -26.19 -23.08
N LYS A 105 -4.63 -27.04 -22.23
CA LYS A 105 -6.07 -27.01 -21.96
C LYS A 105 -6.51 -25.69 -21.34
N THR A 106 -5.77 -25.18 -20.38
CA THR A 106 -6.05 -23.91 -19.70
C THR A 106 -5.94 -22.71 -20.68
N ALA A 107 -4.93 -22.69 -21.54
CA ALA A 107 -4.80 -21.66 -22.57
C ALA A 107 -5.96 -21.72 -23.58
N ALA A 108 -6.34 -22.91 -24.03
CA ALA A 108 -7.50 -23.09 -24.91
C ALA A 108 -8.81 -22.62 -24.26
N LEU A 109 -8.99 -22.88 -22.95
CA LEU A 109 -10.13 -22.40 -22.17
C LEU A 109 -10.16 -20.87 -22.10
N ALA A 110 -9.04 -20.22 -21.81
CA ALA A 110 -8.95 -18.76 -21.82
C ALA A 110 -9.37 -18.17 -23.17
N VAL A 111 -8.93 -18.76 -24.30
CA VAL A 111 -9.32 -18.32 -25.64
C VAL A 111 -10.82 -18.56 -25.90
N ALA A 112 -11.38 -19.67 -25.45
CA ALA A 112 -12.82 -19.94 -25.59
C ALA A 112 -13.65 -18.90 -24.82
N ILE A 113 -13.25 -18.57 -23.58
CA ILE A 113 -13.89 -17.52 -22.76
C ILE A 113 -13.83 -16.16 -23.47
N ALA A 114 -12.66 -15.78 -24.02
CA ALA A 114 -12.53 -14.53 -24.76
C ALA A 114 -13.49 -14.44 -25.95
N LYS A 115 -13.62 -15.53 -26.73
CA LYS A 115 -14.51 -15.59 -27.90
C LYS A 115 -15.99 -15.49 -27.52
N GLU A 116 -16.39 -16.08 -26.41
CA GLU A 116 -17.78 -15.96 -25.91
C GLU A 116 -18.05 -14.55 -25.37
N ASN A 117 -17.11 -13.98 -24.59
CA ASN A 117 -17.21 -12.61 -24.09
C ASN A 117 -17.32 -11.56 -25.22
N ALA A 118 -16.68 -11.81 -26.37
CA ALA A 118 -16.74 -10.93 -27.53
C ALA A 118 -18.17 -10.66 -28.05
N ARG A 119 -19.12 -11.57 -27.76
CA ARG A 119 -20.54 -11.40 -28.14
C ARG A 119 -21.25 -10.31 -27.31
N LEU A 120 -20.70 -9.95 -26.16
CA LEU A 120 -21.26 -8.96 -25.23
C LEU A 120 -20.49 -7.64 -25.24
N LEU A 121 -19.41 -7.55 -26.05
CA LEU A 121 -18.49 -6.44 -26.04
C LEU A 121 -19.07 -5.26 -26.83
N ALA A 122 -19.09 -4.06 -26.22
CA ALA A 122 -19.50 -2.84 -26.88
C ALA A 122 -18.40 -2.32 -27.82
N GLU A 123 -17.13 -2.37 -27.36
CA GLU A 123 -15.97 -1.93 -28.11
C GLU A 123 -14.79 -2.91 -27.91
N PRO A 124 -14.00 -3.19 -28.95
CA PRO A 124 -12.81 -4.05 -28.82
C PRO A 124 -11.77 -3.45 -27.87
N VAL A 125 -11.10 -4.33 -27.13
CA VAL A 125 -9.95 -3.95 -26.28
C VAL A 125 -8.84 -3.36 -27.15
N GLN A 126 -8.32 -2.20 -26.75
CA GLN A 126 -7.21 -1.51 -27.40
C GLN A 126 -6.03 -1.44 -26.43
N LEU A 127 -4.99 -2.24 -26.70
CA LEU A 127 -3.78 -2.20 -25.90
C LEU A 127 -2.80 -1.16 -26.41
N ALA A 128 -2.25 -0.32 -25.53
CA ALA A 128 -1.09 0.48 -25.85
C ALA A 128 0.07 -0.44 -26.30
N PRO A 129 0.83 -0.05 -27.34
CA PRO A 129 1.96 -0.82 -27.80
C PRO A 129 2.97 -1.08 -26.68
N GLN A 130 3.56 -2.27 -26.68
CA GLN A 130 4.56 -2.67 -25.71
C GLN A 130 5.82 -3.16 -26.45
N LYS A 131 6.97 -2.65 -26.04
CA LYS A 131 8.26 -3.20 -26.49
C LYS A 131 8.47 -4.57 -25.84
N GLY A 132 8.87 -5.57 -26.62
CA GLY A 132 9.39 -6.82 -26.05
C GLY A 132 10.75 -6.58 -25.39
N TYR A 133 10.87 -6.96 -24.13
CA TYR A 133 12.11 -6.77 -23.36
C TYR A 133 13.07 -7.96 -23.43
N GLY A 134 12.65 -9.09 -24.06
CA GLY A 134 13.43 -10.33 -23.96
C GLY A 134 13.42 -10.88 -22.54
N GLU A 135 14.53 -11.50 -22.15
CA GLU A 135 14.71 -12.06 -20.80
C GLU A 135 15.32 -10.99 -19.87
N VAL A 136 14.58 -10.60 -18.85
CA VAL A 136 14.99 -9.59 -17.86
C VAL A 136 14.64 -10.04 -16.44
N GLU A 137 15.40 -9.53 -15.47
CA GLU A 137 15.19 -9.81 -14.04
C GLU A 137 15.09 -8.51 -13.25
N TRP A 138 14.32 -8.58 -12.18
CA TRP A 138 14.25 -7.52 -11.17
C TRP A 138 14.02 -8.12 -9.79
N ASN A 139 14.70 -7.58 -8.78
CA ASN A 139 14.58 -8.04 -7.39
C ASN A 139 14.45 -6.85 -6.46
N THR A 140 13.62 -6.98 -5.42
CA THR A 140 13.65 -6.03 -4.30
C THR A 140 15.06 -6.04 -3.70
N PRO A 141 15.71 -4.87 -3.54
CA PRO A 141 16.99 -4.80 -2.84
C PRO A 141 16.82 -5.19 -1.36
N VAL A 142 17.30 -6.37 -0.98
CA VAL A 142 17.31 -6.84 0.41
C VAL A 142 18.73 -7.19 0.84
N ILE A 143 19.08 -6.82 2.07
CA ILE A 143 20.38 -7.14 2.68
C ILE A 143 20.28 -8.49 3.41
N LYS A 144 19.17 -8.72 4.14
CA LYS A 144 18.92 -9.95 4.89
C LYS A 144 17.52 -10.46 4.57
N ASN A 145 17.43 -11.51 3.76
CA ASN A 145 16.14 -12.11 3.43
C ASN A 145 15.44 -12.59 4.71
N ALA A 146 14.21 -12.12 4.92
CA ALA A 146 13.47 -12.44 6.14
C ALA A 146 13.07 -13.92 6.23
N PHE A 147 12.96 -14.65 5.12
CA PHE A 147 12.69 -16.09 5.15
C PHE A 147 13.90 -16.92 5.58
N ASP A 148 15.13 -16.40 5.40
CA ASP A 148 16.37 -17.08 5.84
C ASP A 148 16.65 -16.88 7.34
N VAL A 149 15.94 -15.96 7.99
CA VAL A 149 16.06 -15.72 9.43
C VAL A 149 15.32 -16.83 10.19
N PRO A 150 15.96 -17.50 11.17
CA PRO A 150 15.29 -18.52 11.96
C PRO A 150 14.01 -18.01 12.64
N ILE A 151 12.96 -18.83 12.65
CA ILE A 151 11.69 -18.48 13.33
C ILE A 151 11.93 -18.12 14.80
N LYS A 152 12.86 -18.83 15.46
CA LYS A 152 13.22 -18.54 16.85
C LYS A 152 13.71 -17.11 17.04
N GLU A 153 14.58 -16.59 16.15
CA GLU A 153 15.10 -15.22 16.24
C GLU A 153 13.96 -14.19 16.12
N LYS A 154 12.99 -14.40 15.22
CA LYS A 154 11.81 -13.55 15.05
C LYS A 154 10.88 -13.60 16.26
N VAL A 155 10.67 -14.79 16.82
CA VAL A 155 9.89 -14.99 18.05
C VAL A 155 10.55 -14.29 19.23
N ASP A 156 11.88 -14.47 19.41
CA ASP A 156 12.64 -13.83 20.48
C ASP A 156 12.57 -12.30 20.39
N LEU A 157 12.64 -11.73 19.18
CA LEU A 157 12.42 -10.29 18.96
C LEU A 157 11.04 -9.84 19.44
N LEU A 158 9.96 -10.51 18.99
CA LEU A 158 8.60 -10.13 19.34
C LEU A 158 8.32 -10.28 20.85
N LEU A 159 8.79 -11.35 21.47
CA LEU A 159 8.67 -11.53 22.92
C LEU A 159 9.51 -10.50 23.69
N GLY A 160 10.66 -10.11 23.19
CA GLY A 160 11.48 -9.03 23.73
C GLY A 160 10.75 -7.67 23.67
N VAL A 161 10.11 -7.38 22.55
CA VAL A 161 9.24 -6.17 22.38
C VAL A 161 8.10 -6.18 23.40
N ASN A 162 7.43 -7.33 23.56
CA ASN A 162 6.34 -7.47 24.53
C ASN A 162 6.86 -7.29 25.96
N ALA A 163 7.97 -7.90 26.33
CA ALA A 163 8.57 -7.73 27.64
C ALA A 163 8.94 -6.27 27.92
N ALA A 164 9.50 -5.55 26.94
CA ALA A 164 9.85 -4.13 27.08
C ALA A 164 8.62 -3.25 27.32
N ALA A 165 7.51 -3.49 26.63
CA ALA A 165 6.26 -2.76 26.85
C ALA A 165 5.66 -3.05 28.23
N LEU A 166 5.62 -4.33 28.66
CA LEU A 166 5.10 -4.73 29.98
C LEU A 166 5.96 -4.13 31.10
N GLN A 167 7.28 -4.16 30.98
CA GLN A 167 8.20 -3.52 31.93
C GLN A 167 8.01 -2.00 32.00
N ALA A 168 7.69 -1.36 30.86
CA ALA A 168 7.33 0.06 30.81
C ALA A 168 5.94 0.37 31.39
N GLY A 169 5.17 -0.66 31.79
CA GLY A 169 3.89 -0.53 32.47
C GLY A 169 2.66 -0.72 31.60
N ALA A 170 2.79 -1.30 30.40
CA ALA A 170 1.63 -1.75 29.62
C ALA A 170 0.84 -2.82 30.37
N ASN A 171 -0.49 -2.82 30.23
CA ASN A 171 -1.32 -3.90 30.76
C ASN A 171 -1.38 -5.08 29.81
N PHE A 172 -1.47 -4.80 28.50
CA PHE A 172 -1.47 -5.81 27.44
C PHE A 172 -0.66 -5.34 26.25
N ILE A 173 -0.10 -6.31 25.54
CA ILE A 173 0.55 -6.09 24.25
C ILE A 173 0.36 -7.29 23.32
N ASN A 174 0.00 -7.02 22.08
CA ASN A 174 0.12 -7.99 20.98
C ASN A 174 1.17 -7.47 20.02
N SER A 175 2.06 -8.33 19.55
CA SER A 175 2.99 -7.98 18.47
C SER A 175 2.97 -9.04 17.37
N SER A 176 3.28 -8.62 16.15
CA SER A 176 3.33 -9.52 15.01
C SER A 176 4.36 -9.10 13.99
N LEU A 177 4.81 -10.09 13.23
CA LEU A 177 5.65 -9.92 12.06
C LEU A 177 5.02 -10.66 10.90
N PHE A 178 4.72 -9.93 9.82
CA PHE A 178 4.24 -10.49 8.58
C PHE A 178 5.29 -10.30 7.48
N VAL A 179 5.61 -11.39 6.79
CA VAL A 179 6.64 -11.44 5.75
C VAL A 179 6.03 -12.01 4.49
N VAL A 180 6.27 -11.37 3.36
CA VAL A 180 5.81 -11.81 2.05
C VAL A 180 6.99 -11.88 1.08
N ASN A 181 7.02 -12.96 0.28
CA ASN A 181 7.83 -13.04 -0.91
C ASN A 181 6.95 -13.42 -2.11
N GLU A 182 6.89 -12.55 -3.10
CA GLU A 182 6.21 -12.78 -4.37
C GLU A 182 7.25 -13.04 -5.45
N GLN A 183 7.33 -14.27 -5.95
CA GLN A 183 8.15 -14.65 -7.10
C GLN A 183 7.25 -14.70 -8.33
N LYS A 184 7.41 -13.73 -9.22
CA LYS A 184 6.57 -13.56 -10.41
C LYS A 184 7.39 -13.75 -11.68
N TYR A 185 6.89 -14.60 -12.58
CA TYR A 185 7.41 -14.73 -13.93
C TYR A 185 6.32 -14.35 -14.92
N PHE A 186 6.56 -13.33 -15.70
CA PHE A 186 5.67 -12.84 -16.74
C PHE A 186 6.24 -13.19 -18.12
N ALA A 187 5.38 -13.61 -19.05
CA ALA A 187 5.74 -13.75 -20.46
C ALA A 187 4.57 -13.31 -21.35
N SER A 188 4.87 -12.78 -22.54
CA SER A 188 3.84 -12.35 -23.49
C SER A 188 4.17 -12.69 -24.93
N THR A 189 3.14 -12.69 -25.79
CA THR A 189 3.28 -12.85 -27.24
C THR A 189 4.04 -11.70 -27.90
N GLU A 190 4.31 -10.61 -27.17
CA GLU A 190 5.11 -9.46 -27.61
C GLU A 190 6.61 -9.65 -27.34
N GLY A 191 7.03 -10.80 -26.77
CA GLY A 191 8.42 -11.17 -26.61
C GLY A 191 9.08 -10.69 -25.32
N SER A 192 8.31 -10.46 -24.26
CA SER A 192 8.83 -10.21 -22.91
C SER A 192 8.85 -11.50 -22.09
N TYR A 193 9.93 -11.69 -21.30
CA TYR A 193 10.12 -12.75 -20.32
C TYR A 193 10.75 -12.13 -19.09
N ILE A 194 9.93 -11.87 -18.07
CA ILE A 194 10.30 -11.04 -16.92
C ILE A 194 10.24 -11.87 -15.65
N ASN A 195 11.36 -12.03 -14.95
CA ASN A 195 11.43 -12.71 -13.66
C ASN A 195 11.61 -11.69 -12.55
N GLN A 196 10.72 -11.69 -11.55
CA GLN A 196 10.78 -10.73 -10.45
C GLN A 196 10.67 -11.44 -9.09
N ASP A 197 11.48 -10.98 -8.13
CA ASP A 197 11.47 -11.45 -6.74
C ASP A 197 11.21 -10.27 -5.80
N ILE A 198 10.01 -10.23 -5.22
CA ILE A 198 9.50 -9.09 -4.46
C ILE A 198 9.39 -9.47 -2.99
N HIS A 199 10.08 -8.73 -2.12
CA HIS A 199 10.06 -8.92 -0.68
C HIS A 199 9.33 -7.79 0.03
N ARG A 200 8.51 -8.15 1.04
CA ARG A 200 7.81 -7.18 1.90
C ARG A 200 7.82 -7.64 3.34
N LEU A 201 7.89 -6.69 4.26
CA LEU A 201 7.95 -6.92 5.69
C LEU A 201 7.03 -5.95 6.42
N TRP A 202 6.25 -6.46 7.37
CA TRP A 202 5.41 -5.63 8.24
C TRP A 202 5.52 -6.06 9.71
N PRO A 203 6.39 -5.39 10.50
CA PRO A 203 6.38 -5.49 11.95
C PRO A 203 5.28 -4.59 12.52
N THR A 204 4.52 -5.06 13.49
CA THR A 204 3.52 -4.24 14.17
C THR A 204 3.26 -4.73 15.59
N PHE A 205 2.73 -3.85 16.42
CA PHE A 205 2.22 -4.17 17.74
C PHE A 205 1.06 -3.25 18.13
N THR A 206 0.31 -3.67 19.16
CA THR A 206 -0.67 -2.84 19.85
C THR A 206 -0.42 -2.95 21.34
N VAL A 207 -0.10 -1.81 21.97
CA VAL A 207 -0.02 -1.66 23.42
C VAL A 207 -1.38 -1.20 23.93
N THR A 208 -1.82 -1.76 25.05
CA THR A 208 -3.02 -1.33 25.78
C THR A 208 -2.66 -0.94 27.20
N LYS A 209 -3.09 0.25 27.62
CA LYS A 209 -3.02 0.74 28.99
C LYS A 209 -4.43 0.85 29.57
N LEU A 210 -4.64 0.23 30.75
CA LEU A 210 -5.90 0.22 31.47
C LEU A 210 -5.78 1.09 32.73
N ASP A 211 -6.77 1.91 32.99
CA ASP A 211 -7.01 2.52 34.30
C ASP A 211 -7.97 1.62 35.09
N ASN A 212 -7.43 0.89 36.05
CA ASN A 212 -8.21 -0.05 36.85
C ASN A 212 -9.31 0.62 37.70
N ALA A 213 -9.15 1.90 38.05
CA ALA A 213 -10.11 2.62 38.88
C ALA A 213 -11.37 3.00 38.09
N SER A 214 -11.21 3.43 36.86
CA SER A 214 -12.33 3.88 36.00
C SER A 214 -12.77 2.83 34.96
N GLY A 215 -12.00 1.74 34.75
CA GLY A 215 -12.21 0.77 33.70
C GLY A 215 -11.91 1.30 32.29
N LYS A 216 -11.42 2.53 32.17
CA LYS A 216 -11.04 3.11 30.86
C LYS A 216 -9.73 2.52 30.37
N PHE A 217 -9.61 2.39 29.08
CA PHE A 217 -8.36 1.96 28.45
C PHE A 217 -8.02 2.82 27.22
N GLU A 218 -6.74 2.88 26.93
CA GLU A 218 -6.20 3.53 25.73
C GLU A 218 -5.20 2.61 25.05
N THR A 219 -5.12 2.73 23.73
CA THR A 219 -4.22 1.93 22.90
C THR A 219 -3.29 2.81 22.09
N ARG A 220 -2.14 2.23 21.73
CA ARG A 220 -1.23 2.80 20.75
C ARG A 220 -0.65 1.66 19.91
N ASN A 221 -0.88 1.73 18.59
CA ASN A 221 -0.32 0.79 17.64
C ASN A 221 1.07 1.24 17.21
N ALA A 222 1.90 0.32 16.75
CA ALA A 222 3.17 0.65 16.11
C ALA A 222 2.99 1.75 15.05
N LEU A 223 3.92 2.71 15.00
CA LEU A 223 3.95 3.74 13.96
C LEU A 223 4.84 3.33 12.77
N SER A 224 5.43 2.12 12.80
CA SER A 224 6.19 1.59 11.66
C SER A 224 5.35 1.54 10.40
N ALA A 225 5.96 1.85 9.28
CA ALA A 225 5.39 1.49 7.99
C ALA A 225 5.73 0.03 7.67
N PRO A 226 4.85 -0.72 7.02
CA PRO A 226 5.26 -1.88 6.25
C PRO A 226 6.14 -1.44 5.08
N VAL A 227 7.14 -2.24 4.72
CA VAL A 227 8.20 -1.85 3.77
C VAL A 227 8.51 -2.94 2.73
N GLY A 228 9.00 -2.53 1.57
CA GLY A 228 9.61 -3.38 0.55
C GLY A 228 11.10 -3.59 0.82
N MET A 229 11.43 -4.25 1.92
CA MET A 229 12.79 -4.50 2.41
C MET A 229 12.90 -5.90 3.02
N GLY A 230 14.10 -6.31 3.37
CA GLY A 230 14.36 -7.51 4.14
C GLY A 230 14.36 -7.28 5.67
N TYR A 231 14.82 -8.28 6.40
CA TYR A 231 14.85 -8.27 7.87
C TYR A 231 15.77 -7.19 8.45
N GLU A 232 16.68 -6.64 7.64
CA GLU A 232 17.52 -5.50 8.02
C GLU A 232 16.71 -4.29 8.50
N TYR A 233 15.46 -4.16 8.11
CA TYR A 233 14.56 -3.11 8.60
C TYR A 233 14.38 -3.15 10.13
N LEU A 234 14.45 -4.33 10.73
CA LEU A 234 14.30 -4.56 12.17
C LEU A 234 15.63 -4.57 12.94
N ILE A 235 16.76 -4.37 12.26
CA ILE A 235 18.07 -4.31 12.89
C ILE A 235 18.46 -2.83 12.98
N PRO A 236 18.30 -2.18 14.15
CA PRO A 236 18.66 -0.78 14.31
C PRO A 236 20.13 -0.56 13.96
N ASP A 237 20.43 0.48 13.21
CA ASP A 237 21.82 0.93 13.07
C ASP A 237 22.24 1.53 14.42
N ALA A 238 23.34 1.03 15.00
CA ALA A 238 23.89 1.51 16.26
C ALA A 238 24.28 3.00 16.23
N ARG A 239 24.26 3.63 15.06
CA ARG A 239 24.58 5.04 14.84
C ARG A 239 23.33 5.92 14.68
N GLU A 240 22.13 5.37 14.60
CA GLU A 240 20.91 6.19 14.57
C GLU A 240 20.58 6.62 16.00
N GLU A 241 20.95 7.85 16.34
CA GLU A 241 20.47 8.47 17.57
C GLU A 241 18.95 8.64 17.48
N VAL A 242 18.25 8.00 18.39
CA VAL A 242 16.81 8.19 18.60
C VAL A 242 16.63 9.54 19.30
N SER A 243 16.64 10.61 18.55
CA SER A 243 16.36 11.95 19.08
C SER A 243 14.92 12.37 18.71
N GLY A 244 14.03 12.28 19.68
CA GLY A 244 12.65 12.76 19.56
C GLY A 244 11.65 11.79 18.92
N ILE A 245 10.38 12.19 18.90
CA ILE A 245 9.22 11.41 18.45
C ILE A 245 9.31 10.98 16.97
N THR A 246 10.09 11.70 16.16
CA THR A 246 10.09 11.60 14.69
C THR A 246 11.21 10.76 14.10
N THR A 247 12.26 10.44 14.83
CA THR A 247 13.50 9.82 14.29
C THR A 247 13.48 8.31 14.24
N ILE A 248 12.60 7.66 14.99
CA ILE A 248 12.51 6.20 15.11
C ILE A 248 12.21 5.49 13.78
N TYR A 249 11.66 6.22 12.79
CA TYR A 249 11.05 5.61 11.60
C TYR A 249 11.76 5.92 10.27
N LYS A 250 12.92 6.57 10.28
CA LYS A 250 13.53 7.07 9.03
C LYS A 250 14.00 5.99 8.07
N LYS A 251 14.81 5.04 8.53
CA LYS A 251 15.43 4.00 7.67
C LYS A 251 15.36 2.59 8.28
N ARG A 252 15.34 2.51 9.59
CA ARG A 252 15.28 1.29 10.38
C ARG A 252 14.18 1.45 11.42
N TYR A 253 13.64 0.36 11.89
CA TYR A 253 12.61 0.39 12.91
C TYR A 253 13.07 -0.28 14.19
N ASN A 254 13.29 0.52 15.23
CA ASN A 254 13.53 0.03 16.57
C ASN A 254 12.20 -0.28 17.27
N MET A 255 11.71 -1.49 17.04
CA MET A 255 10.41 -1.94 17.56
C MET A 255 10.36 -1.96 19.09
N LEU A 256 11.49 -2.24 19.75
CA LEU A 256 11.59 -2.26 21.22
C LEU A 256 11.38 -0.87 21.82
N GLU A 257 12.09 0.12 21.31
CA GLU A 257 12.00 1.51 21.81
C GLU A 257 10.63 2.11 21.49
N ASP A 258 10.07 1.81 20.31
CA ASP A 258 8.72 2.25 20.00
C ASP A 258 7.66 1.64 20.94
N ALA A 259 7.82 0.38 21.35
CA ALA A 259 6.89 -0.25 22.29
C ALA A 259 6.93 0.40 23.70
N LYS A 260 8.11 0.80 24.17
CA LYS A 260 8.25 1.58 25.42
C LYS A 260 7.58 2.95 25.31
N LEU A 261 7.87 3.67 24.21
CA LEU A 261 7.27 4.97 23.92
C LEU A 261 5.75 4.86 23.79
N ALA A 262 5.26 3.84 23.09
CA ALA A 262 3.84 3.56 22.95
C ALA A 262 3.13 3.37 24.28
N THR A 263 3.79 2.71 25.24
CA THR A 263 3.27 2.53 26.60
C THR A 263 3.13 3.85 27.34
N ALA A 264 4.15 4.71 27.28
CA ALA A 264 4.10 6.04 27.87
C ALA A 264 3.00 6.91 27.23
N GLN A 265 2.88 6.86 25.90
CA GLN A 265 1.86 7.60 25.15
C GLN A 265 0.44 7.10 25.44
N ALA A 266 0.21 5.79 25.50
CA ALA A 266 -1.09 5.21 25.89
C ALA A 266 -1.46 5.61 27.32
N THR A 267 -0.48 5.66 28.23
CA THR A 267 -0.69 6.13 29.60
C THR A 267 -1.11 7.60 29.64
N ALA A 268 -0.41 8.46 28.89
CA ALA A 268 -0.74 9.89 28.81
C ALA A 268 -2.13 10.13 28.20
N LYS A 269 -2.57 9.31 27.25
CA LYS A 269 -3.91 9.40 26.66
C LYS A 269 -5.03 9.16 27.66
N LEU A 270 -4.84 8.32 28.69
CA LEU A 270 -5.88 8.07 29.72
C LEU A 270 -6.34 9.36 30.40
N THR A 271 -5.41 10.30 30.64
CA THR A 271 -5.67 11.57 31.32
C THR A 271 -5.83 12.75 30.36
N ALA A 272 -5.67 12.52 29.05
CA ALA A 272 -5.81 13.56 28.06
C ALA A 272 -7.24 14.11 28.04
N ARG A 273 -7.37 15.46 27.96
CA ARG A 273 -8.66 16.10 27.82
C ARG A 273 -9.18 15.93 26.38
N PRO A 274 -10.52 15.87 26.18
CA PRO A 274 -11.08 15.92 24.84
C PRO A 274 -10.71 17.22 24.12
N VAL A 275 -10.61 17.17 22.80
CA VAL A 275 -10.41 18.37 21.98
C VAL A 275 -11.67 19.24 21.98
N GLU A 276 -11.49 20.56 21.96
CA GLU A 276 -12.59 21.49 21.68
C GLU A 276 -12.80 21.60 20.17
N PRO A 277 -14.04 21.39 19.67
CA PRO A 277 -14.33 21.55 18.24
C PRO A 277 -14.05 22.97 17.74
N GLY A 278 -13.69 23.11 16.46
CA GLY A 278 -13.46 24.43 15.87
C GLY A 278 -12.44 24.42 14.74
N LYS A 279 -12.01 25.60 14.33
CA LYS A 279 -10.96 25.77 13.33
C LYS A 279 -9.58 25.82 13.98
N TYR A 280 -8.65 25.04 13.42
CA TYR A 280 -7.27 24.94 13.88
C TYR A 280 -6.30 24.90 12.71
N ASP A 281 -5.13 25.40 12.91
CA ASP A 281 -4.00 25.00 12.08
C ASP A 281 -3.56 23.61 12.50
N ILE A 282 -3.37 22.72 11.55
CA ILE A 282 -2.93 21.36 11.85
C ILE A 282 -1.60 21.05 11.21
N ILE A 283 -0.80 20.27 11.92
CA ILE A 283 0.38 19.61 11.39
C ILE A 283 0.06 18.12 11.31
N LEU A 284 0.36 17.48 10.18
CA LEU A 284 0.23 16.05 9.99
C LEU A 284 1.62 15.42 9.82
N ASP A 285 1.96 14.52 10.74
CA ASP A 285 3.13 13.67 10.64
C ASP A 285 2.97 12.67 9.48
N PRO A 286 4.02 12.26 8.77
CA PRO A 286 3.94 11.24 7.72
C PRO A 286 3.21 9.96 8.11
N THR A 287 3.29 9.54 9.38
CA THR A 287 2.56 8.37 9.90
C THR A 287 1.03 8.55 9.94
N ASN A 288 0.54 9.79 9.81
CA ASN A 288 -0.87 10.12 9.66
C ASN A 288 -1.19 10.56 8.22
N LEU A 289 -0.39 11.48 7.65
CA LEU A 289 -0.64 12.12 6.35
C LEU A 289 -0.69 11.11 5.19
N PHE A 290 0.06 10.01 5.25
CA PHE A 290 0.07 9.00 4.20
C PHE A 290 -1.34 8.45 3.89
N LEU A 291 -2.19 8.28 4.91
CA LEU A 291 -3.56 7.80 4.71
C LEU A 291 -4.41 8.85 3.99
N THR A 292 -4.25 10.13 4.33
CA THR A 292 -4.92 11.21 3.62
C THR A 292 -4.50 11.27 2.16
N ILE A 293 -3.20 11.06 1.87
CA ILE A 293 -2.69 10.97 0.49
C ILE A 293 -3.31 9.76 -0.22
N HIS A 294 -3.30 8.59 0.42
CA HIS A 294 -3.89 7.35 -0.12
C HIS A 294 -5.33 7.57 -0.58
N GLU A 295 -6.16 8.14 0.31
CA GLU A 295 -7.59 8.28 0.10
C GLU A 295 -7.97 9.46 -0.80
N SER A 296 -7.30 10.61 -0.65
CA SER A 296 -7.69 11.84 -1.33
C SER A 296 -6.91 12.15 -2.61
N VAL A 297 -5.80 11.46 -2.86
CA VAL A 297 -4.97 11.62 -4.05
C VAL A 297 -4.79 10.31 -4.80
N GLY A 298 -4.37 9.26 -4.10
CA GLY A 298 -4.10 7.96 -4.69
C GLY A 298 -5.33 7.41 -5.42
N HIS A 299 -6.40 7.15 -4.69
CA HIS A 299 -7.63 6.59 -5.25
C HIS A 299 -8.32 7.47 -6.30
N PRO A 300 -8.50 8.80 -6.13
CA PRO A 300 -9.20 9.59 -7.14
C PRO A 300 -8.40 9.78 -8.44
N THR A 301 -7.12 9.49 -8.47
CA THR A 301 -6.31 9.52 -9.70
C THR A 301 -6.18 8.15 -10.40
N GLU A 302 -6.84 7.10 -9.91
CA GLU A 302 -6.98 5.83 -10.64
C GLU A 302 -7.95 6.02 -11.82
N LEU A 303 -7.49 5.82 -13.05
CA LEU A 303 -8.30 6.14 -14.24
C LEU A 303 -9.55 5.26 -14.36
N ASP A 304 -9.49 3.99 -13.98
CA ASP A 304 -10.66 3.11 -13.98
C ASP A 304 -11.78 3.58 -13.03
N ARG A 305 -11.45 4.21 -11.90
CA ARG A 305 -12.45 4.86 -11.04
C ARG A 305 -13.05 6.09 -11.70
N VAL A 306 -12.24 6.90 -12.37
CA VAL A 306 -12.68 8.06 -13.14
C VAL A 306 -13.66 7.66 -14.24
N LEU A 307 -13.42 6.49 -14.87
CA LEU A 307 -14.27 5.90 -15.90
C LEU A 307 -15.51 5.17 -15.34
N GLY A 308 -15.61 5.04 -14.02
CA GLY A 308 -16.75 4.40 -13.35
C GLY A 308 -16.69 2.87 -13.28
N TYR A 309 -15.56 2.24 -13.57
CA TYR A 309 -15.44 0.76 -13.55
C TYR A 309 -15.59 0.17 -12.14
N GLU A 310 -15.31 0.96 -11.09
CA GLU A 310 -15.45 0.58 -9.69
C GLU A 310 -16.71 1.15 -9.02
N ALA A 311 -17.63 1.75 -9.76
CA ALA A 311 -18.77 2.51 -9.21
C ALA A 311 -19.68 1.68 -8.29
N ASN A 312 -19.82 0.39 -8.55
CA ASN A 312 -20.68 -0.50 -7.77
C ASN A 312 -20.05 -1.00 -6.47
N PHE A 313 -18.73 -0.86 -6.28
CA PHE A 313 -18.02 -1.39 -5.11
C PHE A 313 -17.14 -0.33 -4.44
N ALA A 314 -16.09 0.13 -5.11
CA ALA A 314 -15.09 1.01 -4.53
C ALA A 314 -15.38 2.50 -4.78
N GLY A 315 -16.41 2.82 -5.54
CA GLY A 315 -16.85 4.17 -5.86
C GLY A 315 -16.22 4.74 -7.13
N THR A 316 -16.41 6.03 -7.32
CA THR A 316 -15.96 6.80 -8.47
C THR A 316 -14.85 7.79 -8.08
N SER A 317 -14.63 8.81 -8.90
CA SER A 317 -13.69 9.89 -8.61
C SER A 317 -14.36 11.25 -8.89
N PHE A 318 -14.07 12.23 -8.03
CA PHE A 318 -14.40 13.62 -8.31
C PHE A 318 -13.46 14.25 -9.36
N LEU A 319 -12.31 13.63 -9.63
CA LEU A 319 -11.35 14.08 -10.64
C LEU A 319 -11.74 13.54 -12.02
N THR A 320 -12.73 14.15 -12.63
CA THR A 320 -13.30 13.76 -13.93
C THR A 320 -12.39 14.14 -15.10
N LEU A 321 -12.56 13.50 -16.27
CA LEU A 321 -11.71 13.75 -17.45
C LEU A 321 -11.76 15.20 -17.95
N ASP A 322 -12.93 15.88 -17.87
CA ASP A 322 -13.07 17.29 -18.25
C ASP A 322 -12.19 18.20 -17.38
N LYS A 323 -12.07 17.92 -16.09
CA LYS A 323 -11.18 18.66 -15.19
C LYS A 323 -9.71 18.52 -15.62
N TRP A 324 -9.28 17.31 -15.95
CA TRP A 324 -7.94 17.08 -16.47
C TRP A 324 -7.72 17.72 -17.85
N GLN A 325 -8.68 17.59 -18.75
CA GLN A 325 -8.62 18.17 -20.09
C GLN A 325 -8.51 19.69 -20.05
N SER A 326 -9.10 20.34 -19.05
CA SER A 326 -9.03 21.79 -18.86
C SER A 326 -7.59 22.30 -18.68
N LYS A 327 -6.66 21.44 -18.21
CA LYS A 327 -5.27 21.77 -17.83
C LYS A 327 -5.13 22.89 -16.78
N LYS A 328 -6.22 23.23 -16.10
CA LYS A 328 -6.30 24.35 -15.15
C LYS A 328 -7.00 23.98 -13.85
N PHE A 329 -7.41 22.71 -13.70
CA PHE A 329 -8.11 22.31 -12.49
C PHE A 329 -7.17 22.43 -11.28
N ASN A 330 -7.45 23.42 -10.43
CA ASN A 330 -6.74 23.61 -9.18
C ASN A 330 -7.14 22.52 -8.19
N PHE A 331 -6.21 21.63 -7.91
CA PHE A 331 -6.37 20.55 -6.92
C PHE A 331 -5.95 21.01 -5.52
N GLY A 332 -4.90 21.80 -5.43
CA GLY A 332 -4.32 22.25 -4.18
C GLY A 332 -3.47 23.51 -4.32
N SER A 333 -2.85 23.94 -3.24
CA SER A 333 -1.92 25.08 -3.28
C SER A 333 -0.71 24.79 -4.17
N SER A 334 -0.05 25.84 -4.67
CA SER A 334 1.06 25.72 -5.63
C SER A 334 2.32 24.99 -5.10
N ILE A 335 2.41 24.77 -3.79
CA ILE A 335 3.49 23.99 -3.19
C ILE A 335 3.23 22.49 -3.20
N VAL A 336 1.99 22.07 -3.52
CA VAL A 336 1.56 20.67 -3.51
C VAL A 336 1.91 20.01 -4.83
N ASN A 337 2.80 19.02 -4.76
CA ASN A 337 3.22 18.20 -5.90
C ASN A 337 3.12 16.72 -5.51
N PHE A 338 2.35 15.94 -6.28
CA PHE A 338 2.22 14.51 -6.09
C PHE A 338 2.79 13.75 -7.26
N THR A 339 3.67 12.81 -6.94
CA THR A 339 4.30 11.93 -7.91
C THR A 339 3.87 10.50 -7.63
N ALA A 340 3.53 9.78 -8.70
CA ALA A 340 3.42 8.33 -8.68
C ALA A 340 4.78 7.74 -9.03
N ASP A 341 5.26 6.76 -8.23
CA ASP A 341 6.56 6.15 -8.42
C ASP A 341 6.53 4.66 -8.02
N LYS A 342 6.66 3.79 -9.00
CA LYS A 342 6.76 2.34 -8.79
C LYS A 342 8.20 1.84 -8.65
N THR A 343 9.17 2.73 -8.65
CA THR A 343 10.59 2.39 -8.55
C THR A 343 11.22 2.82 -7.24
N GLN A 344 10.48 3.51 -6.37
CA GLN A 344 10.98 4.07 -5.11
C GLN A 344 11.51 2.96 -4.18
N PRO A 345 12.82 2.93 -3.87
CA PRO A 345 13.40 1.88 -3.05
C PRO A 345 12.79 1.82 -1.64
N GLY A 346 12.57 0.61 -1.13
CA GLY A 346 12.00 0.38 0.19
C GLY A 346 10.48 0.55 0.29
N SER A 347 9.81 1.00 -0.78
CA SER A 347 8.35 1.07 -0.82
C SER A 347 7.71 -0.29 -1.10
N LEU A 348 6.47 -0.48 -0.62
CA LEU A 348 5.72 -1.72 -0.82
C LEU A 348 5.35 -1.99 -2.28
N GLY A 349 5.06 -0.94 -3.04
CA GLY A 349 4.64 -1.03 -4.44
C GLY A 349 5.80 -1.00 -5.44
N ALA A 350 7.07 -0.99 -4.97
CA ALA A 350 8.23 -1.00 -5.85
C ALA A 350 8.31 -2.31 -6.64
N THR A 351 8.45 -2.18 -7.96
CA THR A 351 8.65 -3.31 -8.88
C THR A 351 9.29 -2.82 -10.17
N GLY A 352 9.99 -3.68 -10.88
CA GLY A 352 10.61 -3.35 -12.16
C GLY A 352 9.60 -3.28 -13.31
N TYR A 353 8.61 -4.17 -13.26
CA TYR A 353 7.58 -4.32 -14.29
C TYR A 353 6.24 -4.61 -13.63
N ASP A 354 5.16 -4.12 -14.22
CA ASP A 354 3.81 -4.46 -13.78
C ASP A 354 3.34 -5.84 -14.31
N ASP A 355 2.12 -6.25 -13.98
CA ASP A 355 1.58 -7.55 -14.40
C ASP A 355 1.05 -7.56 -15.86
N GLU A 356 1.33 -6.51 -16.65
CA GLU A 356 1.22 -6.47 -18.12
C GLU A 356 2.60 -6.41 -18.79
N GLY A 357 3.68 -6.55 -18.02
CA GLY A 357 5.05 -6.49 -18.49
C GLY A 357 5.52 -5.07 -18.84
N VAL A 358 4.81 -4.04 -18.43
CA VAL A 358 5.19 -2.64 -18.63
C VAL A 358 6.29 -2.27 -17.66
N GLN A 359 7.40 -1.72 -18.17
CA GLN A 359 8.48 -1.22 -17.32
C GLN A 359 7.95 -0.08 -16.43
N CYS A 360 8.12 -0.23 -15.13
CA CYS A 360 7.67 0.74 -14.15
C CYS A 360 8.56 2.00 -14.14
N GLY A 361 7.97 3.12 -13.78
CA GLY A 361 8.63 4.41 -13.74
C GLY A 361 7.98 5.37 -12.76
N GLN A 362 8.25 6.66 -12.99
CA GLN A 362 7.78 7.78 -12.18
C GLN A 362 7.11 8.83 -13.07
N TRP A 363 6.01 9.45 -12.59
CA TRP A 363 5.31 10.54 -13.27
C TRP A 363 4.56 11.44 -12.29
N ASP A 364 4.35 12.71 -12.68
CA ASP A 364 3.55 13.65 -11.89
C ASP A 364 2.05 13.35 -12.06
N LEU A 365 1.32 13.35 -10.95
CA LEU A 365 -0.15 13.33 -10.91
C LEU A 365 -0.71 14.74 -10.70
N ILE A 366 -0.14 15.44 -9.73
CA ILE A 366 -0.43 16.83 -9.43
C ILE A 366 0.90 17.59 -9.48
N LYS A 367 0.92 18.68 -10.22
CA LYS A 367 2.10 19.55 -10.36
C LYS A 367 1.74 20.99 -10.08
N ASP A 368 2.43 21.62 -9.15
CA ASP A 368 2.18 22.99 -8.72
C ASP A 368 0.68 23.24 -8.40
N GLY A 369 0.06 22.24 -7.72
CA GLY A 369 -1.35 22.24 -7.36
C GLY A 369 -2.33 21.94 -8.51
N ILE A 370 -1.87 21.64 -9.71
CA ILE A 370 -2.71 21.37 -10.89
C ILE A 370 -2.76 19.87 -11.20
N LEU A 371 -3.95 19.32 -11.49
CA LEU A 371 -4.12 17.96 -11.97
C LEU A 371 -3.52 17.83 -13.39
N VAL A 372 -2.48 16.99 -13.54
CA VAL A 372 -1.77 16.84 -14.81
C VAL A 372 -1.86 15.43 -15.40
N ASN A 373 -2.13 14.41 -14.58
CA ASN A 373 -2.18 13.03 -15.08
C ASN A 373 -3.01 12.12 -14.16
N TYR A 374 -3.18 10.87 -14.61
CA TYR A 374 -3.79 9.77 -13.87
C TYR A 374 -2.84 8.57 -13.80
N GLN A 375 -3.30 7.49 -13.19
CA GLN A 375 -2.70 6.17 -13.18
C GLN A 375 -3.39 5.32 -14.24
N THR A 376 -2.63 4.58 -15.06
CA THR A 376 -3.17 3.82 -16.20
C THR A 376 -2.60 2.42 -16.33
N ILE A 377 -3.39 1.54 -16.94
CA ILE A 377 -2.97 0.26 -17.51
C ILE A 377 -3.04 0.32 -19.04
N ARG A 378 -2.62 -0.72 -19.74
CA ARG A 378 -2.43 -0.69 -21.20
C ARG A 378 -3.70 -0.41 -22.01
N ASP A 379 -4.84 -0.93 -21.58
CA ASP A 379 -6.12 -0.71 -22.28
C ASP A 379 -6.77 0.65 -21.99
N GLN A 380 -6.16 1.47 -21.13
CA GLN A 380 -6.63 2.81 -20.77
C GLN A 380 -5.73 3.93 -21.30
N ALA A 381 -4.50 3.64 -21.68
CA ALA A 381 -3.50 4.64 -22.05
C ALA A 381 -3.97 5.53 -23.22
N HIS A 382 -4.68 4.96 -24.20
CA HIS A 382 -5.21 5.68 -25.37
C HIS A 382 -6.23 6.77 -24.98
N ILE A 383 -6.96 6.62 -23.88
CA ILE A 383 -7.95 7.60 -23.38
C ILE A 383 -7.27 8.93 -23.01
N LEU A 384 -6.04 8.85 -22.53
CA LEU A 384 -5.22 10.03 -22.21
C LEU A 384 -4.29 10.46 -23.35
N GLY A 385 -4.35 9.78 -24.51
CA GLY A 385 -3.44 10.01 -25.61
C GLY A 385 -1.99 9.58 -25.33
N LEU A 386 -1.78 8.66 -24.39
CA LEU A 386 -0.48 8.15 -24.03
C LEU A 386 -0.07 7.02 -24.99
N SER A 387 1.21 7.04 -25.45
CA SER A 387 1.78 5.99 -26.29
C SER A 387 2.08 4.70 -25.51
N GLN A 388 2.20 4.79 -24.17
CA GLN A 388 2.46 3.67 -23.26
C GLN A 388 1.65 3.87 -21.98
N SER A 389 1.28 2.77 -21.30
CA SER A 389 0.72 2.86 -19.97
C SER A 389 1.79 3.20 -18.93
N GLN A 390 1.33 3.59 -17.74
CA GLN A 390 2.22 3.93 -16.63
C GLN A 390 2.53 2.74 -15.71
N GLY A 391 2.21 1.52 -16.16
CA GLY A 391 2.56 0.30 -15.45
C GLY A 391 1.82 0.11 -14.13
N CYS A 392 0.50 0.37 -14.10
CA CYS A 392 -0.31 0.27 -12.89
C CYS A 392 -1.11 -1.04 -12.79
N CYS A 393 -0.80 -2.05 -13.62
CA CYS A 393 -1.49 -3.33 -13.60
C CYS A 393 -0.92 -4.26 -12.52
N TYR A 394 -1.80 -4.91 -11.74
CA TYR A 394 -1.37 -5.85 -10.71
C TYR A 394 -2.46 -6.89 -10.44
N ALA A 395 -2.05 -8.07 -10.05
CA ALA A 395 -2.89 -9.11 -9.47
C ALA A 395 -2.21 -9.69 -8.22
N ASP A 396 -3.00 -9.94 -7.19
CA ASP A 396 -2.53 -10.45 -5.90
C ASP A 396 -2.22 -11.94 -5.89
N SER A 397 -2.56 -12.65 -6.98
CA SER A 397 -2.31 -14.08 -7.11
C SER A 397 -2.19 -14.50 -8.57
N TRP A 398 -1.62 -15.68 -8.81
CA TRP A 398 -1.59 -16.31 -10.13
C TRP A 398 -2.99 -16.65 -10.68
N HIS A 399 -3.98 -16.84 -9.82
CA HIS A 399 -5.36 -17.25 -10.20
C HIS A 399 -6.34 -16.09 -10.32
N THR A 400 -5.91 -14.85 -10.09
CA THR A 400 -6.75 -13.65 -10.20
C THR A 400 -6.44 -12.87 -11.47
N VAL A 401 -7.47 -12.26 -12.05
CA VAL A 401 -7.34 -11.38 -13.21
C VAL A 401 -6.65 -10.08 -12.76
N GLN A 402 -5.60 -9.68 -13.48
CA GLN A 402 -4.95 -8.41 -13.23
C GLN A 402 -5.80 -7.23 -13.71
N PHE A 403 -5.77 -6.14 -12.94
CA PHE A 403 -6.41 -4.88 -13.27
C PHE A 403 -5.65 -3.70 -12.65
N GLN A 404 -6.15 -2.49 -12.84
CA GLN A 404 -5.48 -1.30 -12.34
C GLN A 404 -5.42 -1.28 -10.82
N ARG A 405 -4.19 -1.06 -10.29
CA ARG A 405 -3.94 -0.85 -8.86
C ARG A 405 -3.07 0.39 -8.67
N MET A 406 -3.23 1.00 -7.49
CA MET A 406 -2.50 2.21 -7.13
C MET A 406 -0.99 1.95 -7.07
N PRO A 407 -0.15 2.79 -7.70
CA PRO A 407 1.30 2.84 -7.45
C PRO A 407 1.59 3.54 -6.11
N ASN A 408 2.87 3.65 -5.73
CA ASN A 408 3.23 4.55 -4.64
C ASN A 408 2.95 5.99 -5.09
N VAL A 409 2.06 6.67 -4.38
CA VAL A 409 1.72 8.08 -4.62
C VAL A 409 2.24 8.91 -3.47
N SER A 410 3.16 9.83 -3.73
CA SER A 410 3.91 10.53 -2.70
C SER A 410 3.84 12.04 -2.86
N LEU A 411 3.68 12.76 -1.75
CA LEU A 411 3.84 14.21 -1.69
C LEU A 411 5.32 14.54 -1.72
N GLN A 412 5.74 15.36 -2.67
CA GLN A 412 7.14 15.81 -2.76
C GLN A 412 7.50 16.66 -1.55
N PRO A 413 8.71 16.50 -0.99
CA PRO A 413 9.18 17.32 0.13
C PRO A 413 9.27 18.80 -0.25
N GLY A 414 9.20 19.66 0.75
CA GLY A 414 9.38 21.10 0.58
C GLY A 414 10.76 21.43 0.01
N LYS A 415 10.82 22.41 -0.88
CA LYS A 415 12.08 22.85 -1.52
C LYS A 415 12.97 23.72 -0.60
N ALA A 416 12.36 24.39 0.37
CA ALA A 416 13.07 25.22 1.36
C ALA A 416 13.43 24.35 2.57
N ALA A 417 14.59 24.63 3.16
CA ALA A 417 14.95 24.03 4.43
C ALA A 417 13.96 24.50 5.51
N LEU A 418 13.09 23.61 5.93
CA LEU A 418 12.03 23.89 6.89
C LEU A 418 11.87 22.68 7.81
N SER A 419 12.20 22.88 9.08
CA SER A 419 12.03 21.85 10.09
C SER A 419 10.61 21.83 10.67
N VAL A 420 10.24 20.71 11.26
CA VAL A 420 8.98 20.58 12.00
C VAL A 420 8.91 21.57 13.18
N ALA A 421 10.04 21.81 13.83
CA ALA A 421 10.13 22.79 14.93
C ALA A 421 9.80 24.20 14.44
N ASP A 422 10.30 24.60 13.26
CA ASP A 422 9.98 25.90 12.66
C ASP A 422 8.50 26.02 12.33
N MET A 423 7.88 24.93 11.82
CA MET A 423 6.42 24.92 11.57
C MET A 423 5.62 25.13 12.86
N ILE A 424 5.99 24.44 13.95
CA ILE A 424 5.31 24.55 15.24
C ILE A 424 5.43 25.95 15.81
N SER A 425 6.64 26.57 15.74
CA SER A 425 6.94 27.88 16.32
C SER A 425 6.03 29.00 15.80
N ASN A 426 5.51 28.86 14.60
CA ASN A 426 4.64 29.82 13.91
C ASN A 426 3.13 29.55 14.06
N ILE A 427 2.72 28.68 14.99
CA ILE A 427 1.32 28.35 15.24
C ILE A 427 0.87 28.90 16.59
N GLU A 428 -0.10 29.80 16.60
CA GLU A 428 -0.71 30.32 17.83
C GLU A 428 -1.63 29.27 18.46
N LYS A 429 -2.53 28.66 17.67
CA LYS A 429 -3.49 27.64 18.07
C LYS A 429 -3.52 26.52 17.05
N GLY A 430 -3.05 25.34 17.42
CA GLY A 430 -2.97 24.22 16.47
C GLY A 430 -3.01 22.84 17.10
N LEU A 431 -2.97 21.84 16.23
CA LEU A 431 -2.93 20.43 16.59
C LEU A 431 -1.88 19.71 15.73
N TYR A 432 -1.19 18.74 16.32
CA TYR A 432 -0.21 17.89 15.62
C TYR A 432 -0.64 16.41 15.73
N PHE A 433 -0.94 15.79 14.59
CA PHE A 433 -1.45 14.42 14.50
C PHE A 433 -0.37 13.43 14.12
N PHE A 434 -0.37 12.27 14.80
CA PHE A 434 0.49 11.12 14.52
C PHE A 434 -0.31 9.84 14.41
N GLY A 435 0.15 8.95 13.53
CA GLY A 435 -0.42 7.62 13.32
C GLY A 435 -1.83 7.67 12.75
N ARG A 436 -2.16 6.70 11.92
CA ARG A 436 -3.54 6.55 11.44
C ARG A 436 -4.44 5.98 12.51
N ASN A 437 -5.69 6.41 12.54
CA ASN A 437 -6.74 5.87 13.39
C ASN A 437 -8.04 5.72 12.57
N SER A 438 -9.19 6.08 13.10
CA SER A 438 -10.45 6.03 12.36
C SER A 438 -10.45 6.98 11.16
N TYR A 439 -11.08 6.55 10.08
CA TYR A 439 -11.22 7.34 8.87
C TYR A 439 -12.55 7.06 8.18
N SER A 440 -13.03 8.02 7.44
CA SER A 440 -14.20 7.93 6.57
C SER A 440 -14.01 8.85 5.39
N ILE A 441 -14.38 8.39 4.21
CA ILE A 441 -14.34 9.16 2.97
C ILE A 441 -15.52 8.72 2.10
N ASP A 442 -16.08 9.64 1.31
CA ASP A 442 -17.16 9.33 0.40
C ASP A 442 -16.68 8.53 -0.83
N GLN A 443 -17.63 7.98 -1.57
CA GLN A 443 -17.32 7.14 -2.73
C GLN A 443 -16.67 7.91 -3.89
N GLN A 444 -16.81 9.23 -3.95
CA GLN A 444 -16.14 10.08 -4.93
C GLN A 444 -14.74 10.50 -4.52
N ARG A 445 -14.33 10.16 -3.27
CA ARG A 445 -13.05 10.57 -2.66
C ARG A 445 -12.94 12.08 -2.49
N TYR A 446 -14.08 12.74 -2.26
CA TYR A 446 -14.16 14.19 -2.15
C TYR A 446 -14.29 14.69 -0.71
N ASN A 447 -15.23 14.14 0.08
CA ASN A 447 -15.41 14.54 1.49
C ASN A 447 -14.87 13.49 2.43
N PHE A 448 -14.08 13.89 3.40
CA PHE A 448 -13.44 12.97 4.34
C PHE A 448 -13.41 13.47 5.78
N GLN A 449 -13.24 12.52 6.68
CA GLN A 449 -12.92 12.71 8.09
C GLN A 449 -11.87 11.72 8.52
N PHE A 450 -10.73 12.20 9.06
CA PHE A 450 -9.64 11.36 9.53
C PHE A 450 -9.24 11.73 10.96
N SER A 451 -8.65 10.77 11.68
CA SER A 451 -8.14 10.96 13.03
C SER A 451 -6.72 10.40 13.17
N GLY A 452 -6.04 10.78 14.23
CA GLY A 452 -4.72 10.25 14.60
C GLY A 452 -4.78 9.34 15.82
N GLN A 453 -3.78 8.49 15.99
CA GLN A 453 -3.57 7.76 17.24
C GLN A 453 -3.21 8.69 18.40
N LEU A 454 -2.43 9.72 18.07
CA LEU A 454 -1.99 10.76 18.99
C LEU A 454 -2.32 12.11 18.36
N CYS A 455 -2.76 13.04 19.20
CA CYS A 455 -2.98 14.43 18.82
C CYS A 455 -2.40 15.32 19.92
N TYR A 456 -1.40 16.12 19.56
CA TYR A 456 -0.78 17.08 20.47
C TYR A 456 -1.34 18.47 20.22
N GLU A 457 -1.65 19.20 21.30
CA GLU A 457 -2.05 20.59 21.24
C GLU A 457 -0.84 21.49 21.07
N ILE A 458 -0.96 22.47 20.19
CA ILE A 458 0.02 23.55 20.00
C ILE A 458 -0.61 24.85 20.46
N LYS A 459 0.08 25.58 21.37
CA LYS A 459 -0.26 26.94 21.81
C LYS A 459 0.96 27.82 21.77
N ASN A 460 0.85 28.98 21.13
CA ASN A 460 1.89 29.99 21.08
C ASN A 460 3.26 29.39 20.69
N GLY A 461 3.29 28.59 19.63
CA GLY A 461 4.50 27.99 19.10
C GLY A 461 5.06 26.81 19.91
N LYS A 462 4.33 26.22 20.85
CA LYS A 462 4.81 25.14 21.71
C LYS A 462 3.79 24.02 21.83
N ILE A 463 4.27 22.77 21.86
CA ILE A 463 3.45 21.62 22.22
C ILE A 463 3.14 21.68 23.73
N THR A 464 1.86 21.65 24.09
CA THR A 464 1.37 21.78 25.48
C THR A 464 0.90 20.47 26.11
N GLY A 465 0.66 19.43 25.31
CA GLY A 465 0.27 18.10 25.78
C GLY A 465 -0.65 17.38 24.80
N LEU A 466 -1.11 16.19 25.18
CA LEU A 466 -2.04 15.40 24.40
C LEU A 466 -3.48 15.87 24.58
N VAL A 467 -4.23 15.86 23.51
CA VAL A 467 -5.70 15.90 23.49
C VAL A 467 -6.22 14.62 22.84
N LYS A 468 -7.45 14.23 23.16
CA LYS A 468 -8.08 13.04 22.59
C LYS A 468 -9.36 13.35 21.85
N ASP A 469 -9.91 12.34 21.19
CA ASP A 469 -11.17 12.42 20.45
C ASP A 469 -11.13 13.43 19.29
N ALA A 470 -9.93 13.76 18.78
CA ALA A 470 -9.74 14.70 17.70
C ALA A 470 -9.84 14.02 16.33
N ALA A 471 -10.68 14.58 15.46
CA ALA A 471 -10.72 14.26 14.04
C ALA A 471 -10.74 15.54 13.21
N TYR A 472 -10.05 15.54 12.07
CA TYR A 472 -10.12 16.62 11.09
C TYR A 472 -11.02 16.23 9.93
N GLN A 473 -11.80 17.22 9.46
CA GLN A 473 -12.78 17.05 8.39
C GLN A 473 -12.61 18.16 7.34
N ALA A 474 -12.64 17.76 6.07
CA ALA A 474 -12.59 18.68 4.95
C ALA A 474 -13.13 18.01 3.67
N ASN A 475 -13.28 18.79 2.59
CA ASN A 475 -13.22 18.21 1.26
C ASN A 475 -11.78 18.22 0.73
N THR A 476 -11.51 17.33 -0.20
CA THR A 476 -10.15 17.11 -0.74
C THR A 476 -9.53 18.38 -1.31
N GLN A 477 -10.28 19.14 -2.11
CA GLN A 477 -9.76 20.34 -2.78
C GLN A 477 -9.47 21.47 -1.79
N GLU A 478 -10.39 21.75 -0.86
CA GLU A 478 -10.16 22.74 0.20
C GLU A 478 -8.98 22.36 1.09
N PHE A 479 -8.87 21.09 1.45
CA PHE A 479 -7.79 20.59 2.28
C PHE A 479 -6.42 20.81 1.65
N TRP A 480 -6.23 20.40 0.39
CA TRP A 480 -4.94 20.57 -0.29
C TRP A 480 -4.64 22.03 -0.64
N ASN A 481 -5.67 22.88 -0.83
CA ASN A 481 -5.46 24.32 -0.93
C ASN A 481 -5.08 24.98 0.40
N ALA A 482 -5.47 24.40 1.54
CA ALA A 482 -5.07 24.86 2.87
C ALA A 482 -3.63 24.46 3.25
N CYS A 483 -2.92 23.68 2.42
CA CYS A 483 -1.54 23.31 2.64
C CYS A 483 -0.63 24.54 2.47
N THR A 484 0.02 24.97 3.57
CA THR A 484 0.82 26.20 3.61
C THR A 484 2.30 25.96 3.84
N ALA A 485 2.67 24.77 4.31
CA ALA A 485 4.09 24.41 4.50
C ALA A 485 4.27 22.88 4.41
N ILE A 486 5.38 22.47 3.86
CA ILE A 486 5.85 21.08 3.75
C ILE A 486 7.30 21.07 4.21
N ALA A 487 7.65 20.21 5.16
CA ALA A 487 9.03 20.05 5.62
C ALA A 487 9.94 19.53 4.49
N ASP A 488 11.23 19.74 4.64
CA ASP A 488 12.21 19.33 3.64
C ASP A 488 12.42 17.80 3.56
N GLU A 489 13.32 17.38 2.68
CA GLU A 489 13.64 15.99 2.42
C GLU A 489 14.20 15.23 3.65
N ASN A 490 14.78 15.95 4.63
CA ASN A 490 15.31 15.31 5.84
C ASN A 490 14.21 14.74 6.73
N ASP A 491 12.99 15.25 6.63
CA ASP A 491 11.79 14.74 7.33
C ASP A 491 11.00 13.72 6.51
N TYR A 492 11.37 13.49 5.24
CA TYR A 492 10.62 12.60 4.34
C TYR A 492 10.62 11.15 4.83
N ARG A 493 9.42 10.56 4.98
CA ARG A 493 9.20 9.19 5.42
C ARG A 493 8.05 8.55 4.66
N MET A 494 8.08 7.22 4.53
CA MET A 494 6.98 6.45 3.95
C MET A 494 6.00 6.00 5.02
N GLY A 495 4.71 6.26 4.76
CA GLY A 495 3.61 5.51 5.34
C GLY A 495 3.11 4.48 4.32
N SER A 496 2.37 3.46 4.76
CA SER A 496 2.02 2.37 3.85
C SER A 496 0.74 1.65 4.26
N SER A 497 0.05 1.10 3.25
CA SER A 497 -1.04 0.14 3.42
C SER A 497 -0.63 -1.20 2.82
N PHE A 498 -0.61 -2.26 3.65
CA PHE A 498 -0.25 -3.60 3.18
C PHE A 498 -1.40 -4.29 2.44
N PHE A 499 -2.64 -4.00 2.84
CA PHE A 499 -3.85 -4.62 2.33
C PHE A 499 -4.81 -3.53 1.80
N ASP A 500 -4.49 -2.95 0.66
CA ASP A 500 -5.42 -2.08 -0.06
C ASP A 500 -6.35 -2.93 -0.94
N GLY A 501 -7.65 -2.92 -0.64
CA GLY A 501 -8.66 -3.77 -1.29
C GLY A 501 -9.35 -3.09 -2.47
N LYS A 502 -9.53 -3.82 -3.57
CA LYS A 502 -10.26 -3.34 -4.77
C LYS A 502 -10.83 -4.51 -5.56
N GLY A 503 -11.89 -4.26 -6.32
CA GLY A 503 -12.48 -5.21 -7.28
C GLY A 503 -13.51 -6.17 -6.70
N GLN A 504 -14.21 -6.86 -7.61
CA GLN A 504 -15.16 -7.91 -7.31
C GLN A 504 -14.92 -9.10 -8.28
N PRO A 505 -14.34 -10.22 -7.80
CA PRO A 505 -13.95 -10.50 -6.41
C PRO A 505 -12.81 -9.57 -5.94
N SER A 506 -12.77 -9.33 -4.62
CA SER A 506 -11.77 -8.42 -4.03
C SER A 506 -10.37 -8.98 -4.14
N GLN A 507 -9.43 -8.14 -4.53
CA GLN A 507 -7.99 -8.36 -4.52
C GLN A 507 -7.32 -7.32 -3.63
N VAL A 508 -6.16 -7.66 -3.06
CA VAL A 508 -5.38 -6.76 -2.22
C VAL A 508 -4.06 -6.38 -2.90
N SER A 509 -3.62 -5.15 -2.74
CA SER A 509 -2.27 -4.73 -3.14
C SER A 509 -1.59 -3.97 -2.02
N ALA A 510 -0.26 -4.04 -2.02
CA ALA A 510 0.56 -3.34 -1.06
C ALA A 510 1.08 -2.03 -1.68
N VAL A 511 0.93 -0.92 -0.99
CA VAL A 511 1.24 0.42 -1.50
C VAL A 511 1.85 1.31 -0.42
N SER A 512 2.79 2.18 -0.82
CA SER A 512 3.41 3.18 0.04
C SER A 512 3.09 4.60 -0.42
N HIS A 513 3.12 5.53 0.54
CA HIS A 513 2.95 6.96 0.31
C HIS A 513 4.01 7.71 1.10
N GLY A 514 4.98 8.26 0.39
CA GLY A 514 6.00 9.09 0.99
C GLY A 514 5.52 10.52 1.16
N CYS A 515 5.91 11.16 2.25
CA CYS A 515 5.68 12.58 2.49
C CYS A 515 6.59 13.10 3.59
N SER A 516 6.77 14.41 3.63
CA SER A 516 7.28 15.12 4.78
C SER A 516 6.13 15.69 5.60
N THR A 517 6.36 15.95 6.89
CA THR A 517 5.40 16.63 7.77
C THR A 517 4.88 17.89 7.10
N SER A 518 3.56 18.07 7.12
CA SER A 518 2.92 19.17 6.41
C SER A 518 1.94 19.93 7.30
N ARG A 519 1.82 21.26 7.07
CA ARG A 519 0.92 22.16 7.77
C ARG A 519 -0.25 22.56 6.89
N PHE A 520 -1.44 22.55 7.48
CA PHE A 520 -2.69 22.96 6.86
C PHE A 520 -3.39 23.99 7.75
N ASN A 521 -3.81 25.12 7.20
CA ASN A 521 -4.38 26.20 7.98
C ASN A 521 -5.91 26.12 8.04
N GLY A 522 -6.48 26.45 9.20
CA GLY A 522 -7.92 26.65 9.36
C GLY A 522 -8.80 25.42 9.14
N ILE A 523 -8.31 24.23 9.43
CA ILE A 523 -9.02 22.97 9.24
C ILE A 523 -10.07 22.76 10.32
N ASN A 524 -11.23 22.21 9.94
CA ASN A 524 -12.32 21.90 10.86
C ASN A 524 -11.98 20.68 11.72
N ILE A 525 -12.00 20.85 13.03
CA ILE A 525 -11.75 19.79 14.03
C ILE A 525 -13.06 19.44 14.73
N LEU A 526 -13.32 18.14 14.80
CA LEU A 526 -14.44 17.55 15.47
C LEU A 526 -13.98 16.85 16.76
N ASN A 527 -14.87 16.79 17.74
CA ASN A 527 -14.73 15.95 18.92
C ASN A 527 -15.58 14.69 18.72
N THR A 528 -14.93 13.55 18.46
CA THR A 528 -15.60 12.27 18.18
C THR A 528 -16.15 11.57 19.42
N GLY A 529 -15.74 11.99 20.62
CA GLY A 529 -16.22 11.48 21.91
C GLY A 529 -17.47 12.19 22.43
N ARG A 530 -17.90 13.29 21.80
CA ARG A 530 -19.07 14.06 22.20
C ARG A 530 -20.34 13.29 21.83
N LYS A 531 -21.13 12.91 22.86
CA LYS A 531 -22.49 12.41 22.63
C LYS A 531 -23.36 13.59 22.22
N ILE A 532 -24.07 13.44 21.11
CA ILE A 532 -25.08 14.38 20.64
C ILE A 532 -26.34 14.22 21.49
#